data_4772163af015daa2e1f289f0f3dc9877
#
_entry.id   4772163af015daa2e1f289f0f3dc9877
#
_cell.length_a   1.000
_cell.length_b   1.000
_cell.length_c   1.000
_cell.angle_alpha   90.00
_cell.angle_beta   90.00
_cell.angle_gamma   90.00
#
_symmetry.space_group_name_H-M   'P 1'
#
loop_
_entity.id
_entity.type
_entity.pdbx_description
1 polymer ?
#
loop_
_entity_poly.entity_id
_entity_poly.type
_entity_poly.pdbx_seq_one_letter_code
_entity_poly.pdbx_strand_id
1 'polypeptide(L)'
;MKKEKLLQLYKKYGLTQDDVFKHQHYVIITRTGIEKIEAKENIHIIYKSIKAETNFAVIKAIGTLDNRTMETFGSAMMQEYKQEIIKKKNVEGNLIDDIKQTRIGNCNTWYVCEMAEKRAFSRIVLKLTGFYALGVFGEDESEDFKKQ
;
A
#
# COMPACT_ATOMS: atom_id res chain seq x y z
N MET A 1 23.73 7.21 -7.28
CA MET A 1 23.86 6.48 -6.00
C MET A 1 22.61 5.73 -5.62
N LYS A 2 21.46 6.41 -5.52
CA LYS A 2 20.18 5.74 -5.25
C LYS A 2 19.81 4.73 -6.35
N LYS A 3 19.99 5.12 -7.62
CA LYS A 3 19.72 4.26 -8.78
C LYS A 3 20.61 3.02 -8.79
N GLU A 4 21.88 3.19 -8.45
CA GLU A 4 22.85 2.09 -8.41
C GLU A 4 22.47 1.06 -7.32
N LYS A 5 22.07 1.55 -6.14
CA LYS A 5 21.62 0.70 -5.05
C LYS A 5 20.37 -0.10 -5.44
N LEU A 6 19.44 0.54 -6.14
CA LEU A 6 18.25 -0.15 -6.64
C LEU A 6 18.60 -1.25 -7.63
N LEU A 7 19.48 -0.97 -8.58
CA LEU A 7 19.92 -1.96 -9.57
C LEU A 7 20.61 -3.15 -8.90
N GLN A 8 21.42 -2.92 -7.88
CA GLN A 8 22.05 -3.99 -7.11
C GLN A 8 21.00 -4.86 -6.40
N LEU A 9 19.98 -4.23 -5.81
CA LEU A 9 18.90 -4.96 -5.15
C LEU A 9 18.05 -5.76 -6.15
N TYR A 10 17.76 -5.20 -7.31
CA TYR A 10 17.02 -5.93 -8.36
C TYR A 10 17.80 -7.18 -8.77
N LYS A 11 19.09 -7.04 -8.99
CA LYS A 11 19.96 -8.17 -9.35
C LYS A 11 20.03 -9.21 -8.22
N LYS A 12 20.19 -8.75 -6.99
CA LYS A 12 20.25 -9.65 -5.82
C LYS A 12 19.02 -10.54 -5.71
N TYR A 13 17.84 -9.98 -5.97
CA TYR A 13 16.57 -10.70 -5.81
C TYR A 13 16.00 -11.27 -7.10
N GLY A 14 16.72 -11.13 -8.20
CA GLY A 14 16.27 -11.64 -9.49
C GLY A 14 15.00 -10.98 -10.00
N LEU A 15 14.82 -9.69 -9.73
CA LEU A 15 13.65 -8.93 -10.19
C LEU A 15 13.80 -8.58 -11.68
N THR A 16 12.73 -8.79 -12.42
CA THR A 16 12.67 -8.51 -13.85
C THR A 16 11.87 -7.24 -14.12
N GLN A 17 11.79 -6.85 -15.39
CA GLN A 17 10.96 -5.72 -15.81
C GLN A 17 9.47 -5.94 -15.50
N ASP A 18 9.03 -7.18 -15.41
CA ASP A 18 7.66 -7.52 -15.06
C ASP A 18 7.36 -7.35 -13.58
N ASP A 19 8.39 -7.32 -12.75
CA ASP A 19 8.26 -7.20 -11.29
C ASP A 19 8.28 -5.75 -10.79
N VAL A 20 8.73 -4.82 -11.63
CA VAL A 20 8.95 -3.43 -11.23
C VAL A 20 8.35 -2.48 -12.27
N PHE A 21 7.60 -1.49 -11.81
CA PHE A 21 7.07 -0.46 -12.70
C PHE A 21 7.12 0.90 -12.01
N LYS A 22 6.97 1.96 -12.82
CA LYS A 22 6.89 3.33 -12.31
C LYS A 22 5.46 3.84 -12.43
N HIS A 23 5.01 4.50 -11.36
CA HIS A 23 3.77 5.25 -11.37
C HIS A 23 4.08 6.66 -10.87
N GLN A 24 4.00 7.65 -11.75
CA GLN A 24 4.45 9.03 -11.50
C GLN A 24 5.93 9.02 -11.09
N HIS A 25 6.24 9.42 -9.85
CA HIS A 25 7.61 9.46 -9.32
C HIS A 25 7.98 8.21 -8.53
N TYR A 26 7.04 7.31 -8.34
CA TYR A 26 7.20 6.18 -7.44
C TYR A 26 7.64 4.93 -8.19
N VAL A 27 8.56 4.20 -7.59
CA VAL A 27 8.93 2.86 -8.04
C VAL A 27 8.09 1.88 -7.23
N ILE A 28 7.44 0.96 -7.94
CA ILE A 28 6.51 0.00 -7.34
C ILE A 28 6.95 -1.41 -7.72
N ILE A 29 7.02 -2.29 -6.72
CA ILE A 29 7.30 -3.70 -6.93
C ILE A 29 5.97 -4.46 -6.85
N THR A 30 5.74 -5.35 -7.83
CA THR A 30 4.54 -6.17 -7.89
C THR A 30 4.51 -7.17 -6.73
N ARG A 31 3.35 -7.73 -6.47
CA ARG A 31 3.17 -8.79 -5.47
C ARG A 31 4.13 -9.95 -5.73
N THR A 32 4.25 -10.38 -6.98
CA THR A 32 5.16 -11.45 -7.39
C THR A 32 6.61 -11.09 -7.07
N GLY A 33 7.01 -9.85 -7.33
CA GLY A 33 8.35 -9.37 -7.01
C GLY A 33 8.63 -9.40 -5.51
N ILE A 34 7.68 -8.97 -4.71
CA ILE A 34 7.81 -8.98 -3.24
C ILE A 34 7.92 -10.41 -2.70
N GLU A 35 7.15 -11.33 -3.26
CA GLU A 35 7.23 -12.75 -2.90
C GLU A 35 8.59 -13.36 -3.24
N LYS A 36 9.20 -12.97 -4.36
CA LYS A 36 10.57 -13.37 -4.71
C LYS A 36 11.58 -12.89 -3.67
N ILE A 37 11.44 -11.65 -3.21
CA ILE A 37 12.33 -11.08 -2.18
C ILE A 37 12.16 -11.84 -0.85
N GLU A 38 10.95 -12.04 -0.43
CA GLU A 38 10.63 -12.74 0.82
C GLU A 38 11.16 -14.18 0.80
N ALA A 39 10.91 -14.90 -0.30
CA ALA A 39 11.35 -16.29 -0.44
C ALA A 39 12.88 -16.42 -0.39
N LYS A 40 13.61 -15.49 -1.00
CA LYS A 40 15.07 -15.52 -1.02
C LYS A 40 15.67 -15.25 0.35
N GLU A 41 15.12 -14.27 1.08
CA GLU A 41 15.62 -13.90 2.41
C GLU A 41 15.03 -14.75 3.52
N ASN A 42 13.97 -15.50 3.24
CA ASN A 42 13.27 -16.34 4.23
C ASN A 42 12.92 -15.54 5.49
N ILE A 43 12.23 -14.42 5.29
CA ILE A 43 11.86 -13.51 6.37
C ILE A 43 10.81 -14.17 7.26
N HIS A 44 11.05 -14.16 8.57
CA HIS A 44 10.07 -14.65 9.53
C HIS A 44 9.09 -13.54 9.86
N ILE A 45 7.80 -13.75 9.60
CA ILE A 45 6.78 -12.73 9.80
C ILE A 45 5.68 -13.25 10.72
N ILE A 46 5.37 -12.47 11.74
CA ILE A 46 4.26 -12.72 12.65
C ILE A 46 3.26 -11.57 12.49
N TYR A 47 1.98 -11.90 12.42
CA TYR A 47 0.91 -10.91 12.30
C TYR A 47 0.10 -10.83 13.58
N LYS A 48 -0.33 -9.60 13.90
CA LYS A 48 -1.27 -9.36 14.98
C LYS A 48 -2.39 -8.46 14.50
N SER A 49 -3.63 -8.86 14.75
CA SER A 49 -4.79 -8.01 14.48
C SER A 49 -4.89 -6.94 15.54
N ILE A 50 -4.71 -5.70 15.16
CA ILE A 50 -4.91 -4.56 16.04
C ILE A 50 -6.39 -4.19 16.03
N LYS A 51 -7.02 -4.23 14.86
CA LYS A 51 -8.43 -3.99 14.69
C LYS A 51 -8.94 -4.83 13.52
N ALA A 52 -10.04 -5.53 13.71
CA ALA A 52 -10.65 -6.34 12.65
C ALA A 52 -12.17 -6.19 12.75
N GLU A 53 -12.70 -5.24 11.98
CA GLU A 53 -14.12 -4.98 11.85
C GLU A 53 -14.58 -5.33 10.43
N THR A 54 -15.87 -5.31 10.20
CA THR A 54 -16.45 -5.65 8.89
C THR A 54 -15.93 -4.74 7.78
N ASN A 55 -15.74 -3.47 8.07
CA ASN A 55 -15.36 -2.45 7.09
C ASN A 55 -14.00 -1.78 7.35
N PHE A 56 -13.30 -2.22 8.38
CA PHE A 56 -12.02 -1.61 8.74
C PHE A 56 -11.11 -2.62 9.45
N ALA A 57 -9.87 -2.71 9.03
CA ALA A 57 -8.89 -3.60 9.64
C ALA A 57 -7.52 -2.92 9.71
N VAL A 58 -6.81 -3.19 10.80
CA VAL A 58 -5.41 -2.83 10.97
C VAL A 58 -4.66 -4.08 11.41
N ILE A 59 -3.67 -4.48 10.63
CA ILE A 59 -2.83 -5.64 10.89
C ILE A 59 -1.40 -5.15 11.13
N LYS A 60 -0.82 -5.61 12.23
CA LYS A 60 0.59 -5.36 12.54
C LYS A 60 1.41 -6.55 12.06
N ALA A 61 2.44 -6.29 11.29
CA ALA A 61 3.42 -7.30 10.90
C ALA A 61 4.71 -7.08 11.69
N ILE A 62 5.22 -8.15 12.26
CA ILE A 62 6.51 -8.18 12.95
C ILE A 62 7.42 -9.09 12.13
N GLY A 63 8.42 -8.51 11.48
CA GLY A 63 9.32 -9.25 10.61
C GLY A 63 10.72 -9.30 11.17
N THR A 64 11.35 -10.47 11.03
CA THR A 64 12.73 -10.70 11.45
C THR A 64 13.56 -11.19 10.26
N LEU A 65 14.65 -10.50 10.00
CA LEU A 65 15.65 -10.88 9.00
C LEU A 65 17.02 -10.75 9.66
N ASP A 66 17.73 -11.87 9.73
CA ASP A 66 19.00 -11.99 10.47
C ASP A 66 18.79 -11.54 11.93
N ASN A 67 19.50 -10.51 12.38
CA ASN A 67 19.40 -10.00 13.75
C ASN A 67 18.49 -8.76 13.85
N ARG A 68 17.80 -8.41 12.76
CA ARG A 68 16.92 -7.22 12.73
C ARG A 68 15.47 -7.65 12.85
N THR A 69 14.79 -7.02 13.79
CA THR A 69 13.34 -7.15 13.93
C THR A 69 12.70 -5.78 13.74
N MET A 70 11.73 -5.71 12.86
CA MET A 70 10.98 -4.48 12.59
C MET A 70 9.49 -4.74 12.68
N GLU A 71 8.75 -3.71 12.98
CA GLU A 71 7.29 -3.74 13.01
C GLU A 71 6.73 -2.74 12.01
N THR A 72 5.62 -3.09 11.41
CA THR A 72 4.90 -2.19 10.53
C THR A 72 3.41 -2.52 10.55
N PHE A 73 2.62 -1.64 9.97
CA PHE A 73 1.17 -1.79 9.94
C PHE A 73 0.67 -1.75 8.50
N GLY A 74 -0.36 -2.52 8.23
CA GLY A 74 -1.18 -2.38 7.06
C GLY A 74 -2.60 -2.10 7.50
N SER A 75 -3.29 -1.21 6.82
CA SER A 75 -4.67 -0.89 7.12
C SER A 75 -5.51 -0.93 5.85
N ALA A 76 -6.77 -1.29 6.01
CA ALA A 76 -7.73 -1.25 4.93
C ALA A 76 -9.08 -0.78 5.48
N MET A 77 -9.66 0.16 4.79
CA MET A 77 -10.99 0.67 5.10
C MET A 77 -11.85 0.51 3.85
N MET A 78 -13.00 -0.15 4.02
CA MET A 78 -13.93 -0.34 2.91
C MET A 78 -14.40 1.00 2.36
N GLN A 79 -14.45 1.12 1.04
CA GLN A 79 -14.85 2.36 0.39
C GLN A 79 -16.33 2.64 0.59
N GLU A 80 -16.63 3.87 0.95
CA GLU A 80 -17.97 4.39 1.11
C GLU A 80 -18.07 5.74 0.43
N TYR A 81 -19.26 6.09 -0.02
CA TYR A 81 -19.53 7.41 -0.56
C TYR A 81 -20.30 8.22 0.48
N LYS A 82 -19.77 9.38 0.81
CA LYS A 82 -20.42 10.33 1.69
C LYS A 82 -21.04 11.43 0.84
N GLN A 83 -22.32 11.68 1.02
CA GLN A 83 -23.05 12.73 0.31
C GLN A 83 -23.26 13.94 1.22
N GLU A 84 -22.98 15.12 0.71
CA GLU A 84 -23.21 16.39 1.40
C GLU A 84 -23.95 17.33 0.49
N ILE A 85 -24.88 18.08 1.05
CA ILE A 85 -25.58 19.15 0.33
C ILE A 85 -24.70 20.39 0.41
N ILE A 86 -24.31 20.90 -0.76
CA ILE A 86 -23.50 22.11 -0.87
C ILE A 86 -24.28 23.20 -1.64
N LYS A 87 -23.92 24.44 -1.42
CA LYS A 87 -24.45 25.56 -2.19
C LYS A 87 -23.56 25.85 -3.38
N LYS A 88 -24.16 25.89 -4.57
CA LYS A 88 -23.44 26.13 -5.81
C LYS A 88 -24.16 27.22 -6.59
N LYS A 89 -23.42 28.09 -7.26
CA LYS A 89 -24.01 29.12 -8.16
C LYS A 89 -24.34 28.46 -9.50
N ASN A 90 -25.58 28.69 -9.97
CA ASN A 90 -25.98 28.27 -11.30
C ASN A 90 -25.49 29.30 -12.36
N VAL A 91 -25.83 29.06 -13.63
CA VAL A 91 -25.44 29.93 -14.74
C VAL A 91 -25.97 31.38 -14.56
N GLU A 92 -27.11 31.54 -13.88
CA GLU A 92 -27.75 32.82 -13.62
C GLU A 92 -27.18 33.53 -12.37
N GLY A 93 -26.24 32.90 -11.66
CA GLY A 93 -25.63 33.46 -10.47
C GLY A 93 -26.41 33.23 -9.17
N ASN A 94 -27.48 32.46 -9.20
CA ASN A 94 -28.27 32.12 -8.03
C ASN A 94 -27.68 30.92 -7.29
N LEU A 95 -27.78 30.93 -5.95
CA LEU A 95 -27.38 29.81 -5.12
C LEU A 95 -28.44 28.70 -5.19
N ILE A 96 -28.01 27.53 -5.58
CA ILE A 96 -28.84 26.33 -5.63
C ILE A 96 -28.18 25.20 -4.80
N ASP A 97 -29.00 24.26 -4.36
CA ASP A 97 -28.48 23.07 -3.68
C ASP A 97 -27.91 22.09 -4.70
N ASP A 98 -26.76 21.55 -4.39
CA ASP A 98 -26.12 20.50 -5.16
C ASP A 98 -25.63 19.42 -4.21
N ILE A 99 -25.37 18.23 -4.75
CA ILE A 99 -24.90 17.10 -3.97
C ILE A 99 -23.42 16.86 -4.29
N LYS A 100 -22.60 16.92 -3.25
CA LYS A 100 -21.19 16.56 -3.33
C LYS A 100 -21.02 15.16 -2.81
N GLN A 101 -20.50 14.25 -3.65
CA GLN A 101 -20.10 12.91 -3.23
C GLN A 101 -18.62 12.90 -2.93
N THR A 102 -18.27 12.44 -1.74
CA THR A 102 -16.88 12.23 -1.34
C THR A 102 -16.68 10.75 -1.08
N ARG A 103 -15.64 10.19 -1.68
CA ARG A 103 -15.26 8.81 -1.47
C ARG A 103 -14.31 8.73 -0.29
N ILE A 104 -14.62 7.88 0.67
CA ILE A 104 -13.75 7.58 1.81
C ILE A 104 -13.34 6.10 1.75
N GLY A 105 -12.23 5.78 2.42
CA GLY A 105 -11.72 4.40 2.44
C GLY A 105 -10.73 4.13 1.31
N ASN A 106 -10.00 3.05 1.43
CA ASN A 106 -8.91 2.68 0.53
C ASN A 106 -8.96 1.22 0.06
N CYS A 107 -10.11 0.57 0.22
CA CYS A 107 -10.31 -0.82 -0.16
C CYS A 107 -11.65 -0.95 -0.88
N ASN A 108 -11.61 -1.41 -2.13
CA ASN A 108 -12.81 -1.56 -2.96
C ASN A 108 -13.44 -2.95 -2.84
N THR A 109 -12.95 -3.77 -1.93
CA THR A 109 -13.47 -5.12 -1.69
C THR A 109 -13.91 -5.26 -0.23
N TRP A 110 -14.68 -6.31 0.03
CA TRP A 110 -15.08 -6.65 1.40
C TRP A 110 -13.99 -7.43 2.15
N TYR A 111 -12.86 -7.75 1.48
CA TYR A 111 -11.72 -8.45 2.10
C TYR A 111 -10.80 -7.49 2.84
N VAL A 112 -11.33 -6.70 3.76
CA VAL A 112 -10.52 -5.65 4.40
C VAL A 112 -9.39 -6.21 5.25
N CYS A 113 -9.62 -7.30 5.97
CA CYS A 113 -8.60 -7.92 6.81
C CYS A 113 -7.45 -8.46 5.97
N GLU A 114 -7.76 -9.18 4.92
CA GLU A 114 -6.78 -9.77 4.00
C GLU A 114 -6.01 -8.68 3.25
N MET A 115 -6.69 -7.60 2.88
CA MET A 115 -6.02 -6.47 2.23
C MET A 115 -5.08 -5.75 3.18
N ALA A 116 -5.47 -5.58 4.44
CA ALA A 116 -4.61 -5.03 5.48
C ALA A 116 -3.36 -5.89 5.71
N GLU A 117 -3.53 -7.22 5.73
CA GLU A 117 -2.42 -8.17 5.84
C GLU A 117 -1.47 -8.04 4.65
N LYS A 118 -1.98 -8.01 3.43
CA LYS A 118 -1.17 -7.85 2.22
C LYS A 118 -0.32 -6.57 2.27
N ARG A 119 -0.90 -5.48 2.71
CA ARG A 119 -0.20 -4.20 2.84
C ARG A 119 0.88 -4.26 3.92
N ALA A 120 0.59 -4.90 5.06
CA ALA A 120 1.57 -5.11 6.11
C ALA A 120 2.73 -6.00 5.63
N PHE A 121 2.43 -7.08 4.91
CA PHE A 121 3.42 -7.98 4.32
C PHE A 121 4.36 -7.24 3.36
N SER A 122 3.80 -6.54 2.40
CA SER A 122 4.59 -5.80 1.41
C SER A 122 5.49 -4.78 2.08
N ARG A 123 4.97 -4.04 3.03
CA ARG A 123 5.71 -3.00 3.74
C ARG A 123 6.83 -3.57 4.59
N ILE A 124 6.60 -4.66 5.32
CA ILE A 124 7.65 -5.24 6.18
C ILE A 124 8.78 -5.85 5.35
N VAL A 125 8.47 -6.52 4.25
CA VAL A 125 9.48 -7.07 3.34
C VAL A 125 10.35 -5.96 2.77
N LEU A 126 9.74 -4.90 2.26
CA LEU A 126 10.48 -3.79 1.66
C LEU A 126 11.29 -3.00 2.68
N LYS A 127 10.80 -2.87 3.91
CA LYS A 127 11.55 -2.22 4.99
C LYS A 127 12.79 -3.00 5.39
N LEU A 128 12.66 -4.30 5.60
CA LEU A 128 13.76 -5.15 6.05
C LEU A 128 14.85 -5.31 4.99
N THR A 129 14.50 -5.21 3.73
CA THR A 129 15.44 -5.44 2.62
C THR A 129 16.02 -4.14 2.03
N GLY A 130 15.65 -2.99 2.58
CA GLY A 130 16.22 -1.69 2.21
C GLY A 130 15.53 -0.99 1.05
N PHE A 131 14.54 -1.59 0.41
CA PHE A 131 13.82 -0.95 -0.69
C PHE A 131 13.00 0.26 -0.23
N TYR A 132 12.35 0.14 0.91
CA TYR A 132 11.48 1.20 1.43
C TYR A 132 12.25 2.50 1.68
N ALA A 133 13.48 2.39 2.19
CA ALA A 133 14.36 3.54 2.40
C ALA A 133 14.76 4.23 1.09
N LEU A 134 14.67 3.53 -0.03
CA LEU A 134 14.95 4.08 -1.37
C LEU A 134 13.71 4.62 -2.07
N GLY A 135 12.58 4.69 -1.37
CA GLY A 135 11.33 5.21 -1.93
C GLY A 135 10.57 4.23 -2.80
N VAL A 136 10.76 2.94 -2.57
CA VAL A 136 10.06 1.87 -3.30
C VAL A 136 8.87 1.39 -2.48
N PHE A 137 7.74 1.22 -3.14
CA PHE A 137 6.49 0.79 -2.50
C PHE A 137 5.98 -0.50 -3.15
N GLY A 138 5.13 -1.21 -2.42
CA GLY A 138 4.48 -2.41 -2.93
C GLY A 138 3.25 -2.10 -3.76
N GLU A 139 2.89 -3.01 -4.66
CA GLU A 139 1.70 -2.90 -5.48
C GLU A 139 0.42 -2.77 -4.64
N ASP A 140 0.36 -3.45 -3.50
CA ASP A 140 -0.79 -3.41 -2.60
C ASP A 140 -1.01 -2.01 -1.99
N GLU A 141 0.02 -1.17 -1.96
CA GLU A 141 -0.06 0.21 -1.51
C GLU A 141 -0.34 1.20 -2.66
N SER A 142 -0.14 0.78 -3.89
CA SER A 142 -0.23 1.65 -5.06
C SER A 142 -1.64 2.16 -5.36
N GLU A 143 -2.66 1.50 -4.82
CA GLU A 143 -4.05 1.95 -4.96
C GLU A 143 -4.24 3.39 -4.47
N ASP A 144 -3.53 3.78 -3.42
CA ASP A 144 -3.60 5.13 -2.88
C ASP A 144 -2.94 6.15 -3.81
N PHE A 145 -1.96 5.74 -4.60
CA PHE A 145 -1.28 6.61 -5.56
C PHE A 145 -2.08 6.80 -6.85
N LYS A 146 -2.83 5.79 -7.27
CA LYS A 146 -3.63 5.83 -8.50
C LYS A 146 -4.80 6.80 -8.44
N LYS A 147 -5.17 7.25 -7.25
CA LYS A 147 -6.31 8.15 -7.03
C LYS A 147 -5.94 9.63 -7.00
N GLN A 148 -4.66 9.92 -7.13
CA GLN A 148 -4.18 11.31 -7.12
C GLN A 148 -4.14 11.91 -8.54
#